data_a4e24b7626cf431d641c84c19e763fb1
#
_entry.id   a4e24b7626cf431d641c84c19e763fb1
#
_cell.length_a   1.000
_cell.length_b   1.000
_cell.length_c   1.000
_cell.angle_alpha   90.00
_cell.angle_beta   90.00
_cell.angle_gamma   90.00
#
_symmetry.space_group_name_H-M   'P 1'
#
loop_
_entity.id
_entity.type
_entity.pdbx_description
1 polymer ?
#
loop_
_entity_poly.entity_id
_entity_poly.type
_entity_poly.pdbx_seq_one_letter_code
_entity_poly.pdbx_strand_id
1 'polypeptide(L)'
;MIPFAKGHGLGNDYIVMEEKDLKAPLSRKAIERICDRNWGVGSDGILLLVPTQRADFGLRIFNPDGSEAEKSGNGLRIFAKYLWERGRPKKPTFTVDTKGGIVECQCRVEGGRMGFVTVEMGRATFRAPEIPMNGPDRDVVAVPLQLGDGTSLSVTAVSVGNPHCVTFVDRLDEKECRRLGPLIENHPAFPNRTNVQFARAAARDTLDILIWERGAGYTLASGTSSCGAASAAVRNGLCAPGPVKVRMPGGALTIEVRPDWSLRLDGPVEEVYQGTLSAEFAASL
;
A
#
# COMPACT_ATOMS: atom_id res chain seq x y z
N MET A 1 4.54 -27.22 14.34
CA MET A 1 3.54 -26.74 13.34
C MET A 1 3.53 -25.23 13.43
N ILE A 2 3.56 -24.52 12.30
CA ILE A 2 3.62 -23.04 12.24
C ILE A 2 2.23 -22.52 11.85
N PRO A 3 1.50 -21.87 12.78
CA PRO A 3 0.20 -21.33 12.49
C PRO A 3 0.32 -20.06 11.63
N PHE A 4 -0.71 -19.79 10.81
CA PHE A 4 -0.82 -18.58 10.03
C PHE A 4 -2.31 -18.19 9.84
N ALA A 5 -2.53 -16.93 9.48
CA ALA A 5 -3.81 -16.45 8.97
C ALA A 5 -3.61 -15.82 7.60
N LYS A 6 -4.62 -15.87 6.74
CA LYS A 6 -4.64 -15.19 5.46
C LYS A 6 -5.77 -14.18 5.43
N GLY A 7 -5.44 -12.96 5.03
CA GLY A 7 -6.39 -11.87 4.89
C GLY A 7 -6.10 -11.01 3.68
N HIS A 8 -7.05 -10.17 3.29
CA HIS A 8 -6.86 -9.22 2.20
C HIS A 8 -7.46 -7.84 2.52
N GLY A 9 -6.86 -6.82 1.88
CA GLY A 9 -7.42 -5.49 1.77
C GLY A 9 -7.67 -5.18 0.30
N LEU A 10 -8.94 -5.34 -0.16
CA LEU A 10 -9.33 -5.11 -1.55
C LEU A 10 -8.57 -5.99 -2.57
N GLY A 11 -8.40 -7.28 -2.26
CA GLY A 11 -7.75 -8.25 -3.15
C GLY A 11 -6.22 -8.32 -3.01
N ASN A 12 -5.55 -7.35 -2.39
CA ASN A 12 -4.15 -7.47 -2.03
C ASN A 12 -4.05 -8.29 -0.74
N ASP A 13 -3.50 -9.50 -0.82
CA ASP A 13 -3.57 -10.53 0.20
C ASP A 13 -2.21 -10.79 0.88
N TYR A 14 -2.25 -10.99 2.19
CA TYR A 14 -1.07 -11.30 2.99
C TYR A 14 -1.31 -12.50 3.90
N ILE A 15 -0.21 -13.22 4.18
CA ILE A 15 -0.12 -14.22 5.24
C ILE A 15 0.40 -13.53 6.50
N VAL A 16 -0.32 -13.68 7.61
CA VAL A 16 0.12 -13.18 8.92
C VAL A 16 0.68 -14.36 9.73
N MET A 17 1.89 -14.19 10.24
CA MET A 17 2.60 -15.16 11.07
C MET A 17 3.18 -14.48 12.31
N GLU A 18 3.60 -15.26 13.31
CA GLU A 18 4.26 -14.74 14.51
C GLU A 18 5.68 -15.29 14.61
N GLU A 19 6.64 -14.41 14.89
CA GLU A 19 8.05 -14.79 15.01
C GLU A 19 8.27 -15.87 16.07
N LYS A 20 7.53 -15.82 17.20
CA LYS A 20 7.64 -16.79 18.30
C LYS A 20 7.31 -18.24 17.89
N ASP A 21 6.56 -18.43 16.80
CA ASP A 21 6.16 -19.74 16.29
C ASP A 21 7.16 -20.31 15.27
N LEU A 22 8.15 -19.51 14.89
CA LEU A 22 9.22 -19.88 13.97
C LEU A 22 10.40 -20.51 14.72
N LYS A 23 11.02 -21.53 14.12
CA LYS A 23 12.23 -22.14 14.67
C LYS A 23 13.50 -21.33 14.38
N ALA A 24 13.46 -20.53 13.32
CA ALA A 24 14.55 -19.65 12.87
C ALA A 24 13.92 -18.45 12.13
N PRO A 25 14.65 -17.32 11.98
CA PRO A 25 14.20 -16.20 11.17
C PRO A 25 13.86 -16.63 9.73
N LEU A 26 12.82 -16.05 9.15
CA LEU A 26 12.43 -16.32 7.76
C LEU A 26 13.58 -15.95 6.82
N SER A 27 14.12 -16.93 6.12
CA SER A 27 15.06 -16.72 5.04
C SER A 27 14.35 -16.17 3.81
N ARG A 28 15.09 -15.54 2.88
CA ARG A 28 14.55 -15.12 1.59
C ARG A 28 13.85 -16.28 0.86
N LYS A 29 14.49 -17.44 0.80
CA LYS A 29 13.94 -18.66 0.19
C LYS A 29 12.65 -19.13 0.85
N ALA A 30 12.57 -19.05 2.19
CA ALA A 30 11.37 -19.41 2.93
C ALA A 30 10.21 -18.46 2.58
N ILE A 31 10.47 -17.15 2.49
CA ILE A 31 9.45 -16.16 2.10
C ILE A 31 8.97 -16.42 0.68
N GLU A 32 9.89 -16.56 -0.29
CA GLU A 32 9.57 -16.88 -1.69
C GLU A 32 8.71 -18.16 -1.78
N ARG A 33 9.09 -19.20 -1.02
CA ARG A 33 8.39 -20.49 -1.00
C ARG A 33 6.99 -20.40 -0.40
N ILE A 34 6.82 -19.67 0.71
CA ILE A 34 5.51 -19.48 1.36
C ILE A 34 4.58 -18.65 0.47
N CYS A 35 5.10 -17.60 -0.17
CA CYS A 35 4.33 -16.69 -1.01
C CYS A 35 3.96 -17.27 -2.39
N ASP A 36 4.64 -18.33 -2.84
CA ASP A 36 4.36 -18.97 -4.13
C ASP A 36 2.92 -19.52 -4.16
N ARG A 37 2.15 -19.12 -5.20
CA ARG A 37 0.72 -19.46 -5.30
C ARG A 37 0.47 -20.91 -5.75
N ASN A 38 1.45 -21.58 -6.31
CA ASN A 38 1.36 -22.95 -6.79
C ASN A 38 2.04 -23.95 -5.83
N TRP A 39 3.15 -23.54 -5.25
CA TRP A 39 4.02 -24.40 -4.44
C TRP A 39 4.01 -24.08 -2.95
N GLY A 40 3.38 -22.99 -2.53
CA GLY A 40 3.25 -22.55 -1.16
C GLY A 40 1.83 -22.30 -0.73
N VAL A 41 1.65 -21.40 0.22
CA VAL A 41 0.33 -20.90 0.66
C VAL A 41 -0.22 -19.90 -0.34
N GLY A 42 0.67 -19.14 -0.98
CA GLY A 42 0.35 -18.13 -1.97
C GLY A 42 -0.14 -16.80 -1.35
N SER A 43 0.59 -15.72 -1.61
CA SER A 43 0.19 -14.36 -1.17
C SER A 43 1.03 -13.29 -1.84
N ASP A 44 0.60 -12.03 -1.69
CA ASP A 44 1.36 -10.83 -2.08
C ASP A 44 2.41 -10.44 -1.03
N GLY A 45 2.56 -11.22 0.04
CA GLY A 45 3.60 -11.04 1.05
C GLY A 45 3.27 -11.66 2.40
N ILE A 46 4.21 -11.44 3.35
CA ILE A 46 4.09 -11.93 4.73
C ILE A 46 4.12 -10.75 5.69
N LEU A 47 3.22 -10.77 6.65
CA LEU A 47 3.15 -9.87 7.79
C LEU A 47 3.62 -10.65 9.03
N LEU A 48 4.81 -10.35 9.52
CA LEU A 48 5.40 -11.06 10.66
C LEU A 48 5.26 -10.20 11.92
N LEU A 49 4.44 -10.67 12.86
CA LEU A 49 4.38 -10.09 14.20
C LEU A 49 5.69 -10.40 14.95
N VAL A 50 6.36 -9.35 15.38
CA VAL A 50 7.63 -9.41 16.10
C VAL A 50 7.56 -8.67 17.44
N PRO A 51 8.42 -8.97 18.42
CA PRO A 51 8.53 -8.19 19.65
C PRO A 51 8.98 -6.74 19.34
N THR A 52 8.50 -5.78 20.10
CA THR A 52 8.98 -4.38 20.09
C THR A 52 8.84 -3.76 21.48
N GLN A 53 9.65 -2.74 21.74
CA GLN A 53 9.53 -1.86 22.92
C GLN A 53 9.12 -0.42 22.53
N ARG A 54 8.92 -0.17 21.22
CA ARG A 54 8.69 1.17 20.67
C ARG A 54 7.20 1.48 20.46
N ALA A 55 6.36 0.44 20.38
CA ALA A 55 4.93 0.54 20.11
C ALA A 55 4.17 -0.61 20.78
N ASP A 56 2.84 -0.65 20.66
CA ASP A 56 2.03 -1.74 21.20
C ASP A 56 2.33 -3.08 20.51
N PHE A 57 2.64 -3.06 19.19
CA PHE A 57 2.95 -4.24 18.40
C PHE A 57 4.08 -3.96 17.40
N GLY A 58 4.93 -4.96 17.11
CA GLY A 58 5.96 -4.89 16.09
C GLY A 58 5.55 -5.65 14.84
N LEU A 59 5.84 -5.09 13.67
CA LEU A 59 5.50 -5.67 12.37
C LEU A 59 6.68 -5.57 11.40
N ARG A 60 7.07 -6.72 10.83
CA ARG A 60 7.90 -6.77 9.63
C ARG A 60 7.03 -7.18 8.43
N ILE A 61 7.26 -6.52 7.30
CA ILE A 61 6.49 -6.70 6.07
C ILE A 61 7.42 -7.22 4.99
N PHE A 62 7.17 -8.42 4.49
CA PHE A 62 7.99 -9.01 3.44
C PHE A 62 7.20 -9.10 2.14
N ASN A 63 7.85 -8.68 1.06
CA ASN A 63 7.38 -8.91 -0.31
C ASN A 63 7.63 -10.36 -0.74
N PRO A 64 6.96 -10.87 -1.80
CA PRO A 64 7.14 -12.25 -2.26
C PRO A 64 8.58 -12.59 -2.69
N ASP A 65 9.39 -11.59 -3.08
CA ASP A 65 10.80 -11.76 -3.45
C ASP A 65 11.76 -11.79 -2.24
N GLY A 66 11.22 -11.78 -1.03
CA GLY A 66 11.97 -11.78 0.22
C GLY A 66 12.51 -10.40 0.64
N SER A 67 12.29 -9.35 -0.14
CA SER A 67 12.62 -7.99 0.27
C SER A 67 11.69 -7.50 1.37
N GLU A 68 12.18 -6.61 2.24
CA GLU A 68 11.38 -6.05 3.33
C GLU A 68 10.87 -4.66 2.98
N ALA A 69 9.54 -4.51 2.96
CA ALA A 69 8.88 -3.24 2.75
C ALA A 69 8.89 -2.37 4.01
N GLU A 70 8.98 -1.08 3.82
CA GLU A 70 8.96 -0.10 4.92
C GLU A 70 7.55 0.05 5.51
N LYS A 71 6.52 0.08 4.66
CA LYS A 71 5.13 0.31 5.03
C LYS A 71 4.18 -0.27 3.99
N SER A 72 3.03 -0.78 4.43
CA SER A 72 1.93 -1.20 3.57
C SER A 72 0.60 -0.83 4.21
N GLY A 73 -0.19 0.03 3.57
CA GLY A 73 -1.51 0.40 4.06
C GLY A 73 -2.49 -0.78 4.09
N ASN A 74 -2.39 -1.70 3.11
CA ASN A 74 -3.18 -2.94 3.09
C ASN A 74 -2.69 -3.91 4.17
N GLY A 75 -1.37 -4.11 4.27
CA GLY A 75 -0.76 -4.96 5.28
C GLY A 75 -1.11 -4.53 6.70
N LEU A 76 -1.05 -3.22 7.00
CA LEU A 76 -1.42 -2.69 8.32
C LEU A 76 -2.88 -2.96 8.67
N ARG A 77 -3.82 -2.84 7.70
CA ARG A 77 -5.23 -3.18 7.96
C ARG A 77 -5.42 -4.67 8.24
N ILE A 78 -4.79 -5.55 7.45
CA ILE A 78 -4.83 -7.00 7.65
C ILE A 78 -4.22 -7.38 9.01
N PHE A 79 -3.08 -6.78 9.34
CA PHE A 79 -2.42 -7.00 10.64
C PHE A 79 -3.29 -6.54 11.81
N ALA A 80 -3.91 -5.37 11.70
CA ALA A 80 -4.84 -4.87 12.71
C ALA A 80 -6.05 -5.80 12.90
N LYS A 81 -6.63 -6.31 11.80
CA LYS A 81 -7.69 -7.33 11.82
C LYS A 81 -7.23 -8.59 12.54
N TYR A 82 -6.06 -9.11 12.17
CA TYR A 82 -5.46 -10.28 12.79
C TYR A 82 -5.32 -10.15 14.31
N LEU A 83 -4.80 -9.01 14.78
CA LEU A 83 -4.64 -8.73 16.20
C LEU A 83 -5.98 -8.62 16.92
N TRP A 84 -6.95 -7.92 16.31
CA TRP A 84 -8.28 -7.72 16.86
C TRP A 84 -9.03 -9.03 17.08
N GLU A 85 -9.10 -9.89 16.07
CA GLU A 85 -9.80 -11.18 16.15
C GLU A 85 -9.22 -12.11 17.21
N ARG A 86 -7.97 -11.86 17.64
CA ARG A 86 -7.28 -12.60 18.70
C ARG A 86 -7.30 -11.90 20.05
N GLY A 87 -8.11 -10.82 20.18
CA GLY A 87 -8.32 -10.09 21.44
C GLY A 87 -7.03 -9.45 21.99
N ARG A 88 -6.03 -9.19 21.14
CA ARG A 88 -4.74 -8.64 21.60
C ARG A 88 -4.77 -7.16 21.91
N PRO A 89 -5.38 -6.28 21.08
CA PRO A 89 -5.52 -4.87 21.43
C PRO A 89 -6.57 -4.72 22.52
N LYS A 90 -6.21 -4.03 23.59
CA LYS A 90 -7.15 -3.67 24.68
C LYS A 90 -8.03 -2.47 24.32
N LYS A 91 -7.67 -1.74 23.26
CA LYS A 91 -8.35 -0.53 22.78
C LYS A 91 -8.48 -0.62 21.26
N PRO A 92 -9.50 0.03 20.66
CA PRO A 92 -9.64 0.09 19.21
C PRO A 92 -8.48 0.81 18.51
N THR A 93 -7.81 1.72 19.21
CA THR A 93 -6.65 2.47 18.71
C THR A 93 -5.38 1.94 19.37
N PHE A 94 -4.38 1.61 18.56
CA PHE A 94 -3.08 1.12 19.00
C PHE A 94 -1.99 1.47 17.97
N THR A 95 -0.74 1.34 18.38
CA THR A 95 0.43 1.67 17.57
C THR A 95 1.15 0.41 17.09
N VAL A 96 1.69 0.50 15.87
CA VAL A 96 2.46 -0.58 15.22
C VAL A 96 3.83 -0.02 14.83
N ASP A 97 4.88 -0.65 15.32
CA ASP A 97 6.27 -0.36 14.95
C ASP A 97 6.60 -1.09 13.65
N THR A 98 6.91 -0.35 12.60
CA THR A 98 7.32 -0.86 11.29
C THR A 98 8.72 -0.35 10.93
N LYS A 99 9.33 -0.91 9.90
CA LYS A 99 10.60 -0.39 9.35
C LYS A 99 10.49 1.07 8.91
N GLY A 100 9.32 1.50 8.45
CA GLY A 100 9.02 2.90 8.07
C GLY A 100 8.61 3.80 9.22
N GLY A 101 8.72 3.34 10.48
CA GLY A 101 8.35 4.08 11.67
C GLY A 101 7.09 3.58 12.37
N ILE A 102 6.69 4.30 13.42
CA ILE A 102 5.51 3.97 14.20
C ILE A 102 4.25 4.46 13.47
N VAL A 103 3.24 3.60 13.39
CA VAL A 103 1.97 3.86 12.71
C VAL A 103 0.83 3.66 13.68
N GLU A 104 -0.09 4.61 13.77
CA GLU A 104 -1.35 4.45 14.49
C GLU A 104 -2.39 3.75 13.61
N CYS A 105 -3.01 2.71 14.17
CA CYS A 105 -4.12 1.98 13.59
C CYS A 105 -5.35 2.14 14.47
N GLN A 106 -6.50 2.40 13.86
CA GLN A 106 -7.80 2.48 14.53
C GLN A 106 -8.76 1.49 13.91
N CYS A 107 -9.20 0.50 14.71
CA CYS A 107 -10.20 -0.49 14.31
C CYS A 107 -11.60 0.09 14.43
N ARG A 108 -12.42 -0.08 13.39
CA ARG A 108 -13.84 0.26 13.42
C ARG A 108 -14.67 -1.01 13.48
N VAL A 109 -15.42 -1.14 14.57
CA VAL A 109 -16.30 -2.30 14.85
C VAL A 109 -17.75 -1.88 14.65
N GLU A 110 -18.45 -2.55 13.74
CA GLU A 110 -19.86 -2.32 13.44
C GLU A 110 -20.61 -3.65 13.57
N GLY A 111 -21.70 -3.69 14.34
CA GLY A 111 -22.48 -4.91 14.56
C GLY A 111 -21.68 -6.08 15.15
N GLY A 112 -20.68 -5.82 15.98
CA GLY A 112 -19.81 -6.83 16.59
C GLY A 112 -18.72 -7.38 15.67
N ARG A 113 -18.60 -6.87 14.42
CA ARG A 113 -17.56 -7.26 13.45
C ARG A 113 -16.62 -6.09 13.18
N MET A 114 -15.34 -6.37 13.19
CA MET A 114 -14.32 -5.42 12.76
C MET A 114 -14.12 -5.57 11.24
N GLY A 115 -14.63 -4.60 10.48
CA GLY A 115 -14.61 -4.65 9.01
C GLY A 115 -13.79 -3.54 8.36
N PHE A 116 -13.39 -2.52 9.14
CA PHE A 116 -12.63 -1.37 8.64
C PHE A 116 -11.50 -1.01 9.58
N VAL A 117 -10.42 -0.53 9.01
CA VAL A 117 -9.27 -0.01 9.75
C VAL A 117 -8.87 1.32 9.16
N THR A 118 -8.65 2.27 10.04
CA THR A 118 -8.04 3.55 9.73
C THR A 118 -6.56 3.51 10.08
N VAL A 119 -5.71 4.00 9.19
CA VAL A 119 -4.24 4.01 9.31
C VAL A 119 -3.72 5.41 9.04
N GLU A 120 -2.87 5.93 9.93
CA GLU A 120 -2.11 7.16 9.68
C GLU A 120 -0.98 6.88 8.68
N MET A 121 -1.08 7.48 7.49
CA MET A 121 -0.18 7.15 6.36
C MET A 121 1.08 8.03 6.31
N GLY A 122 1.19 9.02 7.19
CA GLY A 122 2.25 10.01 7.17
C GLY A 122 1.87 11.24 6.36
N ARG A 123 2.83 11.85 5.67
CA ARG A 123 2.66 13.16 5.03
C ARG A 123 3.04 13.10 3.55
N ALA A 124 2.22 13.72 2.70
CA ALA A 124 2.56 13.90 1.30
C ALA A 124 3.53 15.05 1.09
N THR A 125 4.49 14.87 0.17
CA THR A 125 5.36 15.94 -0.31
C THR A 125 5.41 15.94 -1.84
N PHE A 126 5.49 17.12 -2.43
CA PHE A 126 5.56 17.32 -3.88
C PHE A 126 6.92 17.81 -4.35
N ARG A 127 7.88 17.97 -3.42
CA ARG A 127 9.22 18.46 -3.72
C ARG A 127 10.06 17.41 -4.42
N ALA A 128 10.63 17.74 -5.56
CA ALA A 128 11.39 16.83 -6.41
C ALA A 128 12.48 16.03 -5.65
N PRO A 129 13.31 16.62 -4.76
CA PRO A 129 14.30 15.86 -4.01
C PRO A 129 13.72 14.84 -3.04
N GLU A 130 12.52 15.10 -2.50
CA GLU A 130 11.87 14.24 -1.50
C GLU A 130 11.05 13.11 -2.12
N ILE A 131 10.80 13.16 -3.45
CA ILE A 131 10.04 12.15 -4.20
C ILE A 131 10.83 10.85 -4.46
N PRO A 132 12.13 10.68 -4.77
CA PRO A 132 13.11 11.50 -5.45
C PRO A 132 12.84 11.61 -6.97
N MET A 133 12.95 12.80 -7.52
CA MET A 133 12.82 13.06 -8.95
C MET A 133 13.98 13.94 -9.44
N ASN A 134 14.61 13.58 -10.56
CA ASN A 134 15.70 14.35 -11.14
C ASN A 134 15.25 15.73 -11.59
N GLY A 135 16.15 16.71 -11.48
CA GLY A 135 15.93 18.08 -11.90
C GLY A 135 16.09 19.10 -10.76
N PRO A 136 15.74 20.37 -10.99
CA PRO A 136 15.85 21.41 -9.97
C PRO A 136 14.90 21.15 -8.80
N ASP A 137 15.27 21.69 -7.64
CA ASP A 137 14.40 21.69 -6.44
C ASP A 137 13.14 22.54 -6.71
N ARG A 138 12.02 21.88 -6.87
CA ARG A 138 10.71 22.49 -7.12
C ARG A 138 9.59 21.56 -6.68
N ASP A 139 8.39 22.09 -6.57
CA ASP A 139 7.18 21.27 -6.55
C ASP A 139 6.89 20.72 -7.95
N VAL A 140 6.57 19.45 -8.02
CA VAL A 140 6.28 18.74 -9.28
C VAL A 140 4.77 18.61 -9.44
N VAL A 141 4.15 19.70 -9.89
CA VAL A 141 2.67 19.80 -10.03
C VAL A 141 2.32 20.18 -11.47
N ALA A 142 1.54 19.35 -12.12
CA ALA A 142 1.08 19.52 -13.52
C ALA A 142 2.23 19.85 -14.49
N VAL A 143 3.36 19.14 -14.37
CA VAL A 143 4.52 19.34 -15.24
C VAL A 143 4.48 18.40 -16.44
N PRO A 144 5.02 18.80 -17.61
CA PRO A 144 5.11 17.91 -18.78
C PRO A 144 6.14 16.79 -18.53
N LEU A 145 5.77 15.56 -18.91
CA LEU A 145 6.64 14.40 -18.96
C LEU A 145 6.62 13.82 -20.37
N GLN A 146 7.79 13.81 -21.05
CA GLN A 146 7.94 13.27 -22.39
C GLN A 146 8.39 11.81 -22.31
N LEU A 147 7.58 10.90 -22.82
CA LEU A 147 7.90 9.47 -22.84
C LEU A 147 8.72 9.09 -24.07
N GLY A 148 9.42 7.97 -24.00
CA GLY A 148 10.29 7.50 -25.09
C GLY A 148 9.55 7.11 -26.38
N ASP A 149 8.23 6.91 -26.33
CA ASP A 149 7.37 6.64 -27.49
C ASP A 149 6.80 7.91 -28.16
N GLY A 150 7.23 9.10 -27.68
CA GLY A 150 6.75 10.40 -28.16
C GLY A 150 5.47 10.91 -27.46
N THR A 151 4.88 10.12 -26.55
CA THR A 151 3.72 10.57 -25.76
C THR A 151 4.14 11.65 -24.77
N SER A 152 3.37 12.74 -24.68
CA SER A 152 3.52 13.80 -23.67
C SER A 152 2.37 13.77 -22.69
N LEU A 153 2.67 13.70 -21.39
CA LEU A 153 1.67 13.70 -20.32
C LEU A 153 1.90 14.88 -19.37
N SER A 154 0.83 15.40 -18.82
CA SER A 154 0.90 16.29 -17.67
C SER A 154 0.87 15.45 -16.39
N VAL A 155 1.90 15.55 -15.55
CA VAL A 155 2.03 14.72 -14.36
C VAL A 155 2.22 15.55 -13.10
N THR A 156 1.72 15.03 -11.99
CA THR A 156 2.04 15.50 -10.64
C THR A 156 2.76 14.37 -9.92
N ALA A 157 3.99 14.61 -9.49
CA ALA A 157 4.72 13.64 -8.69
C ALA A 157 4.56 13.95 -7.20
N VAL A 158 4.45 12.90 -6.38
CA VAL A 158 4.23 13.00 -4.95
C VAL A 158 4.91 11.83 -4.24
N SER A 159 5.46 12.08 -3.05
CA SER A 159 5.91 11.04 -2.14
C SER A 159 4.96 10.94 -0.95
N VAL A 160 4.59 9.72 -0.59
CA VAL A 160 3.86 9.38 0.64
C VAL A 160 4.67 8.36 1.46
N GLY A 161 6.02 8.48 1.38
CA GLY A 161 7.01 7.52 1.86
C GLY A 161 7.62 6.68 0.74
N ASN A 162 7.00 6.69 -0.44
CA ASN A 162 7.48 6.11 -1.70
C ASN A 162 7.02 6.99 -2.88
N PRO A 163 7.72 6.94 -4.05
CA PRO A 163 7.42 7.80 -5.18
C PRO A 163 6.15 7.38 -5.93
N HIS A 164 5.35 8.37 -6.30
CA HIS A 164 4.15 8.25 -7.13
C HIS A 164 4.17 9.30 -8.24
N CYS A 165 3.76 8.91 -9.45
CA CYS A 165 3.54 9.76 -10.60
C CYS A 165 2.08 9.66 -11.02
N VAL A 166 1.34 10.75 -10.83
CA VAL A 166 -0.11 10.81 -11.10
C VAL A 166 -0.35 11.61 -12.37
N THR A 167 -1.07 11.03 -13.33
CA THR A 167 -1.58 11.73 -14.50
C THR A 167 -3.10 11.76 -14.46
N PHE A 168 -3.69 12.94 -14.71
CA PHE A 168 -5.14 13.11 -14.77
C PHE A 168 -5.60 12.97 -16.21
N VAL A 169 -6.68 12.17 -16.40
CA VAL A 169 -7.24 11.82 -17.69
C VAL A 169 -8.76 11.99 -17.67
N ASP A 170 -9.37 12.30 -18.81
CA ASP A 170 -10.83 12.42 -18.93
C ASP A 170 -11.53 11.04 -18.85
N ARG A 171 -10.84 10.01 -19.33
CA ARG A 171 -11.33 8.63 -19.34
C ARG A 171 -10.23 7.66 -18.91
N LEU A 172 -10.57 6.77 -17.98
CA LEU A 172 -9.69 5.66 -17.59
C LEU A 172 -9.73 4.55 -18.65
N ASP A 173 -8.57 4.09 -19.06
CA ASP A 173 -8.40 2.97 -19.98
C ASP A 173 -7.29 2.04 -19.47
N GLU A 174 -7.66 0.78 -19.16
CA GLU A 174 -6.72 -0.22 -18.66
C GLU A 174 -5.63 -0.55 -19.68
N LYS A 175 -5.94 -0.55 -20.98
CA LYS A 175 -4.94 -0.82 -22.03
C LYS A 175 -3.87 0.26 -22.05
N GLU A 176 -4.28 1.53 -21.92
CA GLU A 176 -3.35 2.66 -21.83
C GLU A 176 -2.54 2.62 -20.52
N CYS A 177 -3.17 2.26 -19.40
CA CYS A 177 -2.44 2.07 -18.14
C CYS A 177 -1.35 1.00 -18.27
N ARG A 178 -1.64 -0.13 -18.91
CA ARG A 178 -0.69 -1.22 -19.15
C ARG A 178 0.38 -0.83 -20.19
N ARG A 179 0.08 0.03 -21.15
CA ARG A 179 1.02 0.51 -22.18
C ARG A 179 1.98 1.56 -21.63
N LEU A 180 1.44 2.57 -20.96
CA LEU A 180 2.21 3.73 -20.49
C LEU A 180 2.83 3.52 -19.10
N GLY A 181 2.22 2.68 -18.25
CA GLY A 181 2.68 2.41 -16.90
C GLY A 181 4.17 2.06 -16.83
N PRO A 182 4.66 1.04 -17.58
CA PRO A 182 6.08 0.68 -17.57
C PRO A 182 6.99 1.78 -18.12
N LEU A 183 6.54 2.60 -19.07
CA LEU A 183 7.30 3.73 -19.60
C LEU A 183 7.50 4.83 -18.57
N ILE A 184 6.45 5.10 -17.75
CA ILE A 184 6.51 6.09 -16.67
C ILE A 184 7.29 5.53 -15.48
N GLU A 185 7.02 4.26 -15.07
CA GLU A 185 7.73 3.60 -13.98
C GLU A 185 9.24 3.71 -14.12
N ASN A 186 9.76 3.44 -15.35
CA ASN A 186 11.19 3.39 -15.65
C ASN A 186 11.72 4.68 -16.27
N HIS A 187 10.94 5.76 -16.23
CA HIS A 187 11.36 7.03 -16.84
C HIS A 187 12.61 7.61 -16.15
N PRO A 188 13.61 8.13 -16.90
CA PRO A 188 14.86 8.65 -16.33
C PRO A 188 14.70 9.77 -15.30
N ALA A 189 13.57 10.47 -15.29
CA ALA A 189 13.23 11.44 -14.25
C ALA A 189 13.11 10.82 -12.86
N PHE A 190 12.82 9.52 -12.75
CA PHE A 190 12.66 8.79 -11.49
C PHE A 190 13.80 7.78 -11.29
N PRO A 191 14.94 8.17 -10.68
CA PRO A 191 16.13 7.31 -10.58
C PRO A 191 15.89 6.00 -9.82
N ASN A 192 14.90 5.99 -8.92
CA ASN A 192 14.50 4.81 -8.14
C ASN A 192 13.19 4.19 -8.65
N ARG A 193 12.81 4.50 -9.91
CA ARG A 193 11.50 4.16 -10.48
C ARG A 193 10.34 4.80 -9.69
N THR A 194 9.11 4.67 -10.16
CA THR A 194 7.94 5.24 -9.50
C THR A 194 6.71 4.36 -9.66
N ASN A 195 5.75 4.48 -8.73
CA ASN A 195 4.40 3.98 -8.92
C ASN A 195 3.63 4.97 -9.80
N VAL A 196 2.72 4.48 -10.62
CA VAL A 196 1.99 5.30 -11.60
C VAL A 196 0.49 5.19 -11.36
N GLN A 197 -0.21 6.33 -11.37
CA GLN A 197 -1.65 6.37 -11.28
C GLN A 197 -2.23 7.18 -12.44
N PHE A 198 -3.17 6.57 -13.17
CA PHE A 198 -4.08 7.25 -14.08
C PHE A 198 -5.32 7.60 -13.30
N ALA A 199 -5.64 8.88 -13.16
CA ALA A 199 -6.67 9.36 -12.26
C ALA A 199 -7.71 10.18 -13.00
N ARG A 200 -8.99 10.04 -12.59
CA ARG A 200 -10.12 10.85 -13.06
C ARG A 200 -10.88 11.38 -11.87
N ALA A 201 -10.99 12.70 -11.74
CA ALA A 201 -11.88 13.32 -10.77
C ALA A 201 -13.33 13.12 -11.20
N ALA A 202 -14.06 12.25 -10.49
CA ALA A 202 -15.47 11.98 -10.77
C ALA A 202 -16.40 12.99 -10.06
N ALA A 203 -15.94 13.52 -8.90
CA ALA A 203 -16.57 14.60 -8.14
C ALA A 203 -15.52 15.32 -7.29
N ARG A 204 -15.91 16.37 -6.58
CA ARG A 204 -15.01 17.13 -5.69
C ARG A 204 -14.48 16.35 -4.50
N ASP A 205 -15.06 15.19 -4.22
CA ASP A 205 -14.71 14.26 -3.13
C ASP A 205 -14.53 12.82 -3.62
N THR A 206 -14.51 12.60 -4.95
CA THR A 206 -14.46 11.24 -5.51
C THR A 206 -13.49 11.17 -6.69
N LEU A 207 -12.57 10.22 -6.60
CA LEU A 207 -11.52 9.96 -7.59
C LEU A 207 -11.58 8.50 -8.05
N ASP A 208 -11.53 8.28 -9.35
CA ASP A 208 -11.36 6.96 -9.96
C ASP A 208 -9.89 6.81 -10.37
N ILE A 209 -9.26 5.67 -10.11
CA ILE A 209 -7.86 5.43 -10.51
C ILE A 209 -7.63 4.04 -11.09
N LEU A 210 -6.67 3.97 -12.02
CA LEU A 210 -5.97 2.73 -12.40
C LEU A 210 -4.51 2.83 -11.96
N ILE A 211 -3.94 1.70 -11.58
CA ILE A 211 -2.66 1.65 -10.89
C ILE A 211 -1.69 0.74 -11.65
N TRP A 212 -0.47 1.25 -11.85
CA TRP A 212 0.69 0.48 -12.21
C TRP A 212 1.75 0.63 -11.11
N GLU A 213 1.96 -0.42 -10.33
CA GLU A 213 2.90 -0.39 -9.20
C GLU A 213 4.32 -0.71 -9.62
N ARG A 214 5.24 0.01 -9.03
CA ARG A 214 6.68 -0.19 -9.18
C ARG A 214 7.08 -1.63 -8.84
N GLY A 215 7.53 -2.38 -9.84
CA GLY A 215 7.97 -3.76 -9.70
C GLY A 215 6.86 -4.82 -9.65
N ALA A 216 5.59 -4.41 -9.55
CA ALA A 216 4.45 -5.33 -9.51
C ALA A 216 3.52 -5.21 -10.74
N GLY A 217 3.62 -4.10 -11.48
CA GLY A 217 2.80 -3.86 -12.66
C GLY A 217 1.37 -3.43 -12.33
N TYR A 218 0.41 -3.80 -13.18
CA TYR A 218 -1.00 -3.47 -12.98
C TYR A 218 -1.57 -4.17 -11.75
N THR A 219 -2.10 -3.41 -10.81
CA THR A 219 -2.69 -3.91 -9.57
C THR A 219 -4.12 -3.39 -9.38
N LEU A 220 -4.94 -4.19 -8.69
CA LEU A 220 -6.35 -3.87 -8.50
C LEU A 220 -6.59 -2.85 -7.39
N ALA A 221 -5.67 -2.77 -6.42
CA ALA A 221 -5.79 -1.87 -5.28
C ALA A 221 -4.44 -1.61 -4.63
N SER A 222 -4.21 -0.35 -4.21
CA SER A 222 -3.01 0.06 -3.47
C SER A 222 -3.33 1.22 -2.54
N GLY A 223 -2.96 1.10 -1.27
CA GLY A 223 -3.16 2.14 -0.26
C GLY A 223 -2.32 3.38 -0.51
N THR A 224 -1.01 3.21 -0.81
CA THR A 224 -0.10 4.35 -1.08
C THR A 224 -0.43 5.03 -2.41
N SER A 225 -0.82 4.26 -3.43
CA SER A 225 -1.30 4.83 -4.70
C SER A 225 -2.56 5.66 -4.53
N SER A 226 -3.49 5.21 -3.68
CA SER A 226 -4.69 5.99 -3.33
C SER A 226 -4.34 7.28 -2.60
N CYS A 227 -3.40 7.22 -1.65
CA CYS A 227 -2.88 8.40 -0.94
C CYS A 227 -2.21 9.39 -1.90
N GLY A 228 -1.33 8.90 -2.79
CA GLY A 228 -0.66 9.73 -3.79
C GLY A 228 -1.65 10.40 -4.75
N ALA A 229 -2.59 9.63 -5.30
CA ALA A 229 -3.59 10.15 -6.23
C ALA A 229 -4.53 11.19 -5.57
N ALA A 230 -5.03 10.93 -4.35
CA ALA A 230 -5.86 11.87 -3.61
C ALA A 230 -5.10 13.17 -3.30
N SER A 231 -3.84 13.07 -2.83
CA SER A 231 -3.00 14.23 -2.57
C SER A 231 -2.75 15.05 -3.84
N ALA A 232 -2.44 14.38 -4.97
CA ALA A 232 -2.26 15.05 -6.25
C ALA A 232 -3.55 15.72 -6.72
N ALA A 233 -4.72 15.09 -6.56
CA ALA A 233 -6.01 15.67 -6.92
C ALA A 233 -6.33 16.92 -6.10
N VAL A 234 -6.08 16.91 -4.80
CA VAL A 234 -6.23 18.09 -3.93
C VAL A 234 -5.24 19.18 -4.32
N ARG A 235 -3.96 18.84 -4.59
CA ARG A 235 -2.93 19.80 -4.97
C ARG A 235 -3.23 20.50 -6.30
N ASN A 236 -3.87 19.81 -7.24
CA ASN A 236 -4.31 20.36 -8.53
C ASN A 236 -5.69 21.03 -8.46
N GLY A 237 -6.33 21.12 -7.29
CA GLY A 237 -7.67 21.73 -7.14
C GLY A 237 -8.82 20.93 -7.75
N LEU A 238 -8.58 19.67 -8.12
CA LEU A 238 -9.58 18.76 -8.68
C LEU A 238 -10.50 18.18 -7.60
N CYS A 239 -9.94 17.91 -6.42
CA CYS A 239 -10.69 17.54 -5.22
C CYS A 239 -10.54 18.60 -4.13
N ALA A 240 -11.52 18.66 -3.22
CA ALA A 240 -11.42 19.49 -2.02
C ALA A 240 -10.52 18.81 -0.97
N PRO A 241 -9.79 19.57 -0.10
CA PRO A 241 -9.19 19.02 1.09
C PRO A 241 -10.23 18.30 1.98
N GLY A 242 -9.80 17.25 2.67
CA GLY A 242 -10.67 16.43 3.50
C GLY A 242 -10.78 14.99 2.99
N PRO A 243 -11.88 14.28 3.28
CA PRO A 243 -12.08 12.91 2.84
C PRO A 243 -12.34 12.82 1.33
N VAL A 244 -11.48 12.10 0.62
CA VAL A 244 -11.61 11.78 -0.80
C VAL A 244 -11.85 10.28 -0.94
N LYS A 245 -12.96 9.89 -1.55
CA LYS A 245 -13.26 8.51 -1.91
C LYS A 245 -12.48 8.13 -3.16
N VAL A 246 -11.52 7.23 -3.04
CA VAL A 246 -10.71 6.72 -4.15
C VAL A 246 -11.22 5.35 -4.57
N ARG A 247 -11.74 5.25 -5.79
CA ARG A 247 -12.27 4.00 -6.36
C ARG A 247 -11.26 3.38 -7.32
N MET A 248 -11.09 2.08 -7.19
CA MET A 248 -10.16 1.25 -7.97
C MET A 248 -10.90 -0.02 -8.43
N PRO A 249 -10.35 -0.80 -9.37
CA PRO A 249 -10.96 -2.08 -9.76
C PRO A 249 -11.19 -3.05 -8.59
N GLY A 250 -10.30 -3.09 -7.59
CA GLY A 250 -10.44 -3.93 -6.39
C GLY A 250 -11.39 -3.39 -5.32
N GLY A 251 -11.89 -2.14 -5.45
CA GLY A 251 -12.81 -1.53 -4.50
C GLY A 251 -12.50 -0.07 -4.19
N ALA A 252 -12.90 0.42 -3.03
CA ALA A 252 -12.74 1.81 -2.65
C ALA A 252 -12.07 1.98 -1.28
N LEU A 253 -11.26 3.04 -1.18
CA LEU A 253 -10.68 3.55 0.06
C LEU A 253 -11.13 4.99 0.27
N THR A 254 -11.16 5.44 1.51
CA THR A 254 -11.30 6.87 1.82
C THR A 254 -9.95 7.40 2.30
N ILE A 255 -9.46 8.43 1.63
CA ILE A 255 -8.21 9.12 1.98
C ILE A 255 -8.56 10.50 2.48
N GLU A 256 -8.32 10.77 3.75
CA GLU A 256 -8.40 12.11 4.30
C GLU A 256 -7.09 12.84 4.04
N VAL A 257 -7.15 13.87 3.20
CA VAL A 257 -6.03 14.77 2.91
C VAL A 257 -6.21 16.03 3.75
N ARG A 258 -5.40 16.17 4.80
CA ARG A 258 -5.49 17.32 5.73
C ARG A 258 -4.75 18.54 5.17
N PRO A 259 -5.05 19.74 5.68
CA PRO A 259 -4.41 20.99 5.20
C PRO A 259 -2.88 21.02 5.33
N ASP A 260 -2.32 20.26 6.27
CA ASP A 260 -0.88 20.12 6.49
C ASP A 260 -0.26 18.98 5.67
N TRP A 261 -1.04 18.38 4.76
CA TRP A 261 -0.69 17.23 3.92
C TRP A 261 -0.50 15.91 4.68
N SER A 262 -0.83 15.85 5.97
CA SER A 262 -0.93 14.57 6.64
C SER A 262 -2.10 13.75 6.09
N LEU A 263 -1.92 12.43 6.02
CA LEU A 263 -2.81 11.52 5.32
C LEU A 263 -3.33 10.45 6.26
N ARG A 264 -4.62 10.21 6.18
CA ARG A 264 -5.30 9.13 6.88
C ARG A 264 -6.04 8.28 5.88
N LEU A 265 -5.79 6.98 5.91
CA LEU A 265 -6.44 5.99 5.04
C LEU A 265 -7.45 5.21 5.85
N ASP A 266 -8.70 5.16 5.39
CA ASP A 266 -9.74 4.28 5.91
C ASP A 266 -10.15 3.28 4.84
N GLY A 267 -10.21 1.99 5.20
CA GLY A 267 -10.55 0.97 4.23
C GLY A 267 -10.99 -0.36 4.84
N PRO A 268 -11.69 -1.18 4.03
CA PRO A 268 -12.14 -2.50 4.45
C PRO A 268 -10.98 -3.47 4.58
N VAL A 269 -11.22 -4.51 5.36
CA VAL A 269 -10.30 -5.62 5.55
C VAL A 269 -11.08 -6.90 5.89
N GLU A 270 -10.58 -8.02 5.41
CA GLU A 270 -11.17 -9.32 5.65
C GLU A 270 -10.09 -10.35 5.98
N GLU A 271 -10.31 -11.18 7.01
CA GLU A 271 -9.57 -12.41 7.26
C GLU A 271 -10.30 -13.53 6.50
N VAL A 272 -9.58 -14.22 5.62
CA VAL A 272 -10.18 -15.23 4.72
C VAL A 272 -10.20 -16.60 5.39
N TYR A 273 -9.06 -17.02 5.95
CA TYR A 273 -8.92 -18.28 6.67
C TYR A 273 -7.70 -18.30 7.58
N GLN A 274 -7.68 -19.26 8.48
CA GLN A 274 -6.55 -19.62 9.33
C GLN A 274 -6.09 -21.03 8.99
N GLY A 275 -4.80 -21.29 9.15
CA GLY A 275 -4.22 -22.59 8.87
C GLY A 275 -2.94 -22.85 9.66
N THR A 276 -2.35 -23.99 9.37
CA THR A 276 -1.06 -24.39 9.92
C THR A 276 -0.23 -25.02 8.82
N LEU A 277 1.01 -24.61 8.67
CA LEU A 277 1.93 -25.26 7.73
C LEU A 277 2.15 -26.71 8.14
N SER A 278 2.08 -27.63 7.18
CA SER A 278 2.37 -29.05 7.43
C SER A 278 3.81 -29.23 7.92
N ALA A 279 4.06 -30.34 8.63
CA ALA A 279 5.40 -30.64 9.10
C ALA A 279 6.40 -30.80 7.94
N GLU A 280 5.96 -31.41 6.83
CA GLU A 280 6.75 -31.58 5.61
C GLU A 280 7.11 -30.22 4.99
N PHE A 281 6.11 -29.34 4.79
CA PHE A 281 6.36 -28.02 4.23
C PHE A 281 7.26 -27.15 5.14
N ALA A 282 6.98 -27.15 6.45
CA ALA A 282 7.78 -26.41 7.43
C ALA A 282 9.23 -26.90 7.53
N ALA A 283 9.50 -28.19 7.24
CA ALA A 283 10.87 -28.73 7.19
C ALA A 283 11.62 -28.31 5.91
N SER A 284 10.94 -27.84 4.89
CA SER A 284 11.54 -27.39 3.62
C SER A 284 11.87 -25.89 3.59
N LEU A 285 11.47 -25.13 4.62
CA LEU A 285 11.73 -23.70 4.76
C LEU A 285 13.10 -23.45 5.40
#